data_3005152938b6a9749de1f5f3d751c802
#
_entry.id   3005152938b6a9749de1f5f3d751c802
#
_cell.length_a   1.000
_cell.length_b   1.000
_cell.length_c   1.000
_cell.angle_alpha   90.00
_cell.angle_beta   90.00
_cell.angle_gamma   90.00
#
_symmetry.space_group_name_H-M   'P 1'
#
loop_
_entity.id
_entity.type
_entity.pdbx_description
1 polymer ?
#
loop_
_entity_poly.entity_id
_entity_poly.type
_entity_poly.pdbx_seq_one_letter_code
_entity_poly.pdbx_strand_id
1 'polypeptide(L)'
;MIPPQKNTQRIVYFNGSMVPESEARLSIYDSALMFGDVAFEMTRSFNKKQFKLREHLERLIASAKWLHIPLEMSVQKLEVCCQQVIAENEPLFAPDDEHRLMINVTRGLLGLYANRVQIPSGPNLIIADFPLRWTIQDSAHLYTDGIDVVIPSQRMIPASLLEPKVKNRNRIHYLMANIELSNYKGKNAWALLIDPDGFLTEGTGSNFFIIKNNRIYTPEPRNLLRGISRDYVFELAKELDITVIEKNLEPYDLMAADEAFFSCTPFSIVPAVRFHGREIGAGKVGPIYTKLINSWSQKVGVDIIAQAQAYAATSTLGLALGPTPYQFAEPEKKSSATS
;
A
#
# COMPACT_ATOMS: atom_id res chain seq x y z
N MET A 1 -23.90 24.74 -29.20
CA MET A 1 -23.45 23.60 -28.40
C MET A 1 -23.02 24.13 -27.04
N ILE A 2 -23.71 23.71 -25.97
CA ILE A 2 -23.31 24.03 -24.59
C ILE A 2 -22.01 23.24 -24.34
N PRO A 3 -20.92 23.89 -23.91
CA PRO A 3 -19.71 23.15 -23.59
C PRO A 3 -20.04 22.13 -22.50
N PRO A 4 -19.44 20.92 -22.54
CA PRO A 4 -19.69 19.91 -21.51
C PRO A 4 -19.35 20.53 -20.17
N GLN A 5 -20.29 20.42 -19.23
CA GLN A 5 -20.09 20.86 -17.85
C GLN A 5 -18.85 20.13 -17.30
N LYS A 6 -17.80 20.87 -16.91
CA LYS A 6 -16.60 20.27 -16.31
C LYS A 6 -17.04 19.47 -15.08
N ASN A 7 -16.77 18.17 -15.09
CA ASN A 7 -16.94 17.33 -13.90
C ASN A 7 -16.18 17.98 -12.74
N THR A 8 -16.86 18.24 -11.64
CA THR A 8 -16.27 18.86 -10.44
C THR A 8 -15.93 17.81 -9.37
N GLN A 9 -16.28 16.56 -9.59
CA GLN A 9 -15.99 15.44 -8.68
C GLN A 9 -15.35 14.28 -9.45
N ARG A 10 -14.54 13.49 -8.73
CA ARG A 10 -13.85 12.36 -9.33
C ARG A 10 -14.83 11.30 -9.81
N ILE A 11 -14.41 10.61 -10.87
CA ILE A 11 -15.13 9.51 -11.51
C ILE A 11 -14.49 8.20 -11.08
N VAL A 12 -15.34 7.21 -10.85
CA VAL A 12 -14.99 5.84 -10.47
C VAL A 12 -15.57 4.88 -11.51
N TYR A 13 -14.79 3.91 -11.94
CA TYR A 13 -15.36 2.76 -12.66
C TYR A 13 -16.07 1.84 -11.67
N PHE A 14 -17.34 1.57 -11.90
CA PHE A 14 -18.16 0.70 -11.09
C PHE A 14 -18.98 -0.24 -11.97
N ASN A 15 -18.64 -1.52 -12.00
CA ASN A 15 -19.38 -2.57 -12.69
C ASN A 15 -19.74 -2.27 -14.17
N GLY A 16 -18.79 -1.76 -14.94
CA GLY A 16 -18.99 -1.46 -16.36
C GLY A 16 -19.40 -0.03 -16.67
N SER A 17 -19.60 0.82 -15.66
CA SER A 17 -20.01 2.21 -15.82
C SER A 17 -19.03 3.17 -15.16
N MET A 18 -18.87 4.35 -15.75
CA MET A 18 -18.19 5.49 -15.12
C MET A 18 -19.21 6.29 -14.32
N VAL A 19 -19.04 6.34 -13.01
CA VAL A 19 -19.98 7.01 -12.11
C VAL A 19 -19.26 8.05 -11.24
N PRO A 20 -19.94 9.11 -10.79
CA PRO A 20 -19.38 9.98 -9.76
C PRO A 20 -18.98 9.19 -8.50
N GLU A 21 -17.87 9.55 -7.88
CA GLU A 21 -17.35 8.84 -6.69
C GLU A 21 -18.41 8.74 -5.57
N SER A 22 -19.24 9.75 -5.39
CA SER A 22 -20.31 9.77 -4.40
C SER A 22 -21.44 8.75 -4.67
N GLU A 23 -21.52 8.22 -5.91
CA GLU A 23 -22.51 7.23 -6.32
C GLU A 23 -21.98 5.80 -6.31
N ALA A 24 -20.67 5.59 -6.18
CA ALA A 24 -20.05 4.27 -6.08
C ALA A 24 -20.34 3.64 -4.71
N ARG A 25 -21.43 2.85 -4.61
CA ARG A 25 -21.92 2.28 -3.35
C ARG A 25 -22.06 0.77 -3.44
N LEU A 26 -21.55 0.08 -2.43
CA LEU A 26 -21.78 -1.34 -2.22
C LEU A 26 -23.05 -1.57 -1.39
N SER A 27 -23.70 -2.71 -1.64
CA SER A 27 -24.79 -3.18 -0.81
C SER A 27 -24.30 -3.53 0.60
N ILE A 28 -25.13 -3.28 1.63
CA ILE A 28 -24.88 -3.76 3.00
C ILE A 28 -24.86 -5.29 3.09
N TYR A 29 -25.36 -5.99 2.07
CA TYR A 29 -25.35 -7.46 1.96
C TYR A 29 -24.19 -8.00 1.14
N ASP A 30 -23.26 -7.13 0.72
CA ASP A 30 -22.06 -7.57 0.03
C ASP A 30 -21.14 -8.37 0.97
N SER A 31 -20.56 -9.44 0.46
CA SER A 31 -19.62 -10.29 1.23
C SER A 31 -18.39 -9.52 1.71
N ALA A 32 -18.03 -8.45 1.04
CA ALA A 32 -16.97 -7.55 1.45
C ALA A 32 -17.21 -6.97 2.85
N LEU A 33 -18.45 -6.56 3.15
CA LEU A 33 -18.79 -6.00 4.46
C LEU A 33 -18.86 -7.10 5.54
N MET A 34 -19.32 -8.30 5.17
CA MET A 34 -19.49 -9.40 6.12
C MET A 34 -18.20 -10.12 6.50
N PHE A 35 -17.27 -10.26 5.54
CA PHE A 35 -16.09 -11.13 5.69
C PHE A 35 -14.78 -10.46 5.31
N GLY A 36 -14.80 -9.23 4.78
CA GLY A 36 -13.61 -8.65 4.14
C GLY A 36 -13.21 -9.39 2.84
N ASP A 37 -14.17 -10.07 2.20
CA ASP A 37 -14.01 -10.89 1.00
C ASP A 37 -13.82 -10.02 -0.24
N VAL A 38 -12.62 -9.41 -0.32
CA VAL A 38 -12.24 -8.46 -1.37
C VAL A 38 -10.82 -8.73 -1.81
N ALA A 39 -10.60 -9.08 -3.06
CA ALA A 39 -9.29 -8.95 -3.69
C ALA A 39 -9.06 -7.49 -4.07
N PHE A 40 -7.84 -6.97 -3.84
CA PHE A 40 -7.56 -5.58 -4.17
C PHE A 40 -6.15 -5.33 -4.65
N GLU A 41 -5.99 -4.23 -5.39
CA GLU A 41 -4.68 -3.67 -5.73
C GLU A 41 -4.64 -2.17 -5.49
N MET A 42 -3.43 -1.68 -5.30
CA MET A 42 -3.14 -0.26 -5.29
C MET A 42 -1.86 -0.01 -6.07
N THR A 43 -1.91 0.98 -6.97
CA THR A 43 -0.79 1.32 -7.83
C THR A 43 -0.31 2.75 -7.58
N ARG A 44 0.72 3.17 -8.27
CA ARG A 44 1.12 4.58 -8.41
C ARG A 44 1.61 4.84 -9.82
N SER A 45 1.58 6.11 -10.24
CA SER A 45 2.26 6.55 -11.45
C SER A 45 3.61 7.22 -11.14
N PHE A 46 4.42 7.34 -12.19
CA PHE A 46 5.57 8.22 -12.31
C PHE A 46 5.48 8.92 -13.68
N ASN A 47 5.57 10.23 -13.73
CA ASN A 47 5.32 11.01 -14.94
C ASN A 47 3.98 10.62 -15.60
N LYS A 48 2.92 10.49 -14.80
CA LYS A 48 1.56 10.09 -15.18
C LYS A 48 1.43 8.67 -15.78
N LYS A 49 2.51 7.90 -15.85
CA LYS A 49 2.50 6.51 -16.31
C LYS A 49 2.43 5.56 -15.12
N GLN A 50 1.44 4.70 -15.11
CA GLN A 50 1.27 3.69 -14.06
C GLN A 50 2.48 2.74 -14.02
N PHE A 51 3.07 2.59 -12.85
CA PHE A 51 4.23 1.74 -12.64
C PHE A 51 3.81 0.29 -12.45
N LYS A 52 4.31 -0.60 -13.32
CA LYS A 52 4.06 -2.05 -13.23
C LYS A 52 2.55 -2.40 -13.12
N LEU A 53 1.68 -1.65 -13.86
CA LEU A 53 0.23 -1.85 -13.79
C LEU A 53 -0.16 -3.29 -14.14
N ARG A 54 0.44 -3.85 -15.19
CA ARG A 54 0.14 -5.22 -15.65
C ARG A 54 0.38 -6.25 -14.56
N GLU A 55 1.51 -6.19 -13.89
CA GLU A 55 1.89 -7.08 -12.80
C GLU A 55 0.92 -6.96 -11.61
N HIS A 56 0.46 -5.74 -11.31
CA HIS A 56 -0.58 -5.52 -10.31
C HIS A 56 -1.91 -6.17 -10.72
N LEU A 57 -2.32 -6.05 -11.96
CA LEU A 57 -3.58 -6.63 -12.45
C LEU A 57 -3.52 -8.16 -12.56
N GLU A 58 -2.38 -8.72 -12.95
CA GLU A 58 -2.15 -10.17 -12.94
C GLU A 58 -2.26 -10.73 -11.51
N ARG A 59 -1.68 -10.04 -10.51
CA ARG A 59 -1.81 -10.44 -9.11
C ARG A 59 -3.23 -10.27 -8.59
N LEU A 60 -3.98 -9.24 -9.02
CA LEU A 60 -5.40 -9.07 -8.70
C LEU A 60 -6.22 -10.26 -9.19
N ILE A 61 -6.04 -10.67 -10.46
CA ILE A 61 -6.74 -11.83 -11.03
C ILE A 61 -6.36 -13.11 -10.29
N ALA A 62 -5.07 -13.30 -9.98
CA ALA A 62 -4.62 -14.46 -9.21
C ALA A 62 -5.25 -14.48 -7.80
N SER A 63 -5.35 -13.34 -7.13
CA SER A 63 -5.99 -13.20 -5.83
C SER A 63 -7.50 -13.48 -5.91
N ALA A 64 -8.20 -12.91 -6.90
CA ALA A 64 -9.62 -13.18 -7.13
C ALA A 64 -9.88 -14.67 -7.42
N LYS A 65 -9.02 -15.28 -8.24
CA LYS A 65 -9.10 -16.72 -8.55
C LYS A 65 -8.92 -17.60 -7.31
N TRP A 66 -7.94 -17.29 -6.46
CA TRP A 66 -7.72 -18.01 -5.22
C TRP A 66 -8.94 -17.92 -4.28
N LEU A 67 -9.53 -16.74 -4.18
CA LEU A 67 -10.73 -16.48 -3.39
C LEU A 67 -12.01 -17.03 -4.06
N HIS A 68 -11.91 -17.65 -5.24
CA HIS A 68 -13.07 -18.09 -6.03
C HIS A 68 -14.08 -16.95 -6.30
N ILE A 69 -13.61 -15.73 -6.50
CA ILE A 69 -14.43 -14.62 -6.95
C ILE A 69 -14.54 -14.72 -8.48
N PRO A 70 -15.75 -14.80 -9.06
CA PRO A 70 -15.95 -15.03 -10.49
C PRO A 70 -15.72 -13.75 -11.32
N LEU A 71 -14.48 -13.26 -11.35
CA LEU A 71 -14.08 -12.08 -12.13
C LEU A 71 -13.81 -12.47 -13.59
N GLU A 72 -14.74 -12.18 -14.48
CA GLU A 72 -14.65 -12.46 -15.92
C GLU A 72 -14.01 -11.29 -16.68
N MET A 73 -12.82 -10.88 -16.28
CA MET A 73 -12.07 -9.79 -16.89
C MET A 73 -10.65 -10.21 -17.24
N SER A 74 -10.21 -9.90 -18.46
CA SER A 74 -8.80 -10.07 -18.82
C SER A 74 -7.95 -8.91 -18.29
N VAL A 75 -6.63 -9.11 -18.16
CA VAL A 75 -5.68 -8.06 -17.79
C VAL A 75 -5.83 -6.86 -18.71
N GLN A 76 -5.94 -7.10 -20.04
CA GLN A 76 -6.08 -6.04 -21.05
C GLN A 76 -7.34 -5.20 -20.85
N LYS A 77 -8.47 -5.84 -20.54
CA LYS A 77 -9.71 -5.11 -20.24
C LYS A 77 -9.58 -4.26 -18.97
N LEU A 78 -8.95 -4.81 -17.92
CA LEU A 78 -8.68 -4.06 -16.69
C LEU A 78 -7.73 -2.89 -16.94
N GLU A 79 -6.69 -3.04 -17.75
CA GLU A 79 -5.80 -1.94 -18.15
C GLU A 79 -6.58 -0.81 -18.83
N VAL A 80 -7.47 -1.13 -19.75
CA VAL A 80 -8.33 -0.13 -20.42
C VAL A 80 -9.22 0.59 -19.43
N CYS A 81 -9.89 -0.12 -18.52
CA CYS A 81 -10.73 0.50 -17.49
C CYS A 81 -9.90 1.43 -16.56
N CYS A 82 -8.69 1.01 -16.16
CA CYS A 82 -7.79 1.85 -15.36
C CYS A 82 -7.41 3.13 -16.10
N GLN A 83 -7.07 3.05 -17.38
CA GLN A 83 -6.71 4.22 -18.18
C GLN A 83 -7.88 5.16 -18.40
N GLN A 84 -9.10 4.64 -18.60
CA GLN A 84 -10.30 5.46 -18.68
C GLN A 84 -10.55 6.25 -17.39
N VAL A 85 -10.44 5.60 -16.22
CA VAL A 85 -10.60 6.30 -14.93
C VAL A 85 -9.55 7.40 -14.75
N ILE A 86 -8.30 7.14 -15.13
CA ILE A 86 -7.23 8.15 -15.09
C ILE A 86 -7.58 9.33 -16.01
N ALA A 87 -7.95 9.06 -17.25
CA ALA A 87 -8.26 10.12 -18.23
C ALA A 87 -9.42 11.01 -17.78
N GLU A 88 -10.46 10.44 -17.17
CA GLU A 88 -11.60 11.20 -16.62
C GLU A 88 -11.18 12.08 -15.42
N ASN A 89 -10.22 11.62 -14.61
CA ASN A 89 -9.81 12.32 -13.39
C ASN A 89 -8.61 13.26 -13.57
N GLU A 90 -7.78 13.06 -14.60
CA GLU A 90 -6.60 13.90 -14.87
C GLU A 90 -6.90 15.42 -14.82
N PRO A 91 -8.01 15.93 -15.39
CA PRO A 91 -8.31 17.36 -15.36
C PRO A 91 -8.59 17.93 -13.96
N LEU A 92 -8.82 17.07 -12.97
CA LEU A 92 -9.11 17.43 -11.57
C LEU A 92 -7.86 17.43 -10.69
N PHE A 93 -6.75 16.89 -11.19
CA PHE A 93 -5.50 16.78 -10.44
C PHE A 93 -4.63 18.02 -10.67
N ALA A 94 -3.77 18.34 -9.72
CA ALA A 94 -2.73 19.33 -9.93
C ALA A 94 -1.75 18.84 -11.01
N PRO A 95 -1.15 19.74 -11.81
CA PRO A 95 -0.27 19.36 -12.92
C PRO A 95 0.91 18.46 -12.49
N ASP A 96 1.43 18.67 -11.28
CA ASP A 96 2.54 17.95 -10.67
C ASP A 96 2.13 16.72 -9.86
N ASP A 97 0.81 16.42 -9.79
CA ASP A 97 0.30 15.25 -9.09
C ASP A 97 0.50 13.95 -9.88
N GLU A 98 0.53 12.86 -9.17
CA GLU A 98 0.57 11.52 -9.71
C GLU A 98 -0.70 10.75 -9.37
N HIS A 99 -1.06 9.79 -10.22
CA HIS A 99 -2.23 8.95 -10.04
C HIS A 99 -1.96 7.77 -9.11
N ARG A 100 -2.89 7.51 -8.22
CA ARG A 100 -2.91 6.33 -7.39
C ARG A 100 -4.23 5.61 -7.56
N LEU A 101 -4.20 4.47 -8.27
CA LEU A 101 -5.38 3.64 -8.43
C LEU A 101 -5.59 2.77 -7.19
N MET A 102 -6.85 2.64 -6.82
CA MET A 102 -7.34 1.64 -5.88
C MET A 102 -8.35 0.76 -6.61
N ILE A 103 -8.03 -0.52 -6.78
CA ILE A 103 -8.83 -1.48 -7.50
C ILE A 103 -9.35 -2.51 -6.50
N ASN A 104 -10.66 -2.67 -6.38
CA ASN A 104 -11.28 -3.64 -5.48
C ASN A 104 -12.21 -4.55 -6.29
N VAL A 105 -12.15 -5.83 -5.99
CA VAL A 105 -13.05 -6.85 -6.53
C VAL A 105 -13.70 -7.59 -5.37
N THR A 106 -15.01 -7.43 -5.21
CA THR A 106 -15.79 -8.17 -4.21
C THR A 106 -16.50 -9.35 -4.86
N ARG A 107 -16.90 -10.33 -4.07
CA ARG A 107 -17.76 -11.42 -4.55
C ARG A 107 -19.19 -10.95 -4.88
N GLY A 108 -19.64 -9.83 -4.31
CA GLY A 108 -21.03 -9.39 -4.34
C GLY A 108 -21.88 -10.07 -3.27
N LEU A 109 -23.16 -10.26 -3.59
CA LEU A 109 -24.12 -10.84 -2.66
C LEU A 109 -23.85 -12.33 -2.42
N LEU A 110 -23.94 -12.76 -1.17
CA LEU A 110 -24.00 -14.19 -0.87
C LEU A 110 -25.31 -14.80 -1.39
N GLY A 111 -25.28 -16.08 -1.80
CA GLY A 111 -26.44 -16.80 -2.32
C GLY A 111 -27.70 -16.75 -1.41
N LEU A 112 -27.49 -16.63 -0.10
CA LEU A 112 -28.57 -16.42 0.87
C LEU A 112 -29.39 -15.16 0.58
N TYR A 113 -28.79 -14.11 0.04
CA TYR A 113 -29.44 -12.81 -0.23
C TYR A 113 -29.79 -12.60 -1.70
N ALA A 114 -29.10 -13.27 -2.63
CA ALA A 114 -29.12 -13.00 -4.07
C ALA A 114 -30.56 -12.95 -4.67
N ASN A 115 -31.48 -13.76 -4.19
CA ASN A 115 -32.87 -13.81 -4.68
C ASN A 115 -33.87 -13.10 -3.76
N ARG A 116 -33.41 -12.42 -2.71
CA ARG A 116 -34.26 -11.79 -1.69
C ARG A 116 -34.21 -10.28 -1.71
N VAL A 117 -33.19 -9.71 -2.31
CA VAL A 117 -33.01 -8.27 -2.46
C VAL A 117 -32.95 -7.92 -3.94
N GLN A 118 -33.53 -6.77 -4.32
CA GLN A 118 -33.57 -6.31 -5.72
C GLN A 118 -32.26 -5.59 -6.07
N ILE A 119 -31.13 -6.30 -5.96
CA ILE A 119 -29.79 -5.79 -6.23
C ILE A 119 -29.11 -6.82 -7.15
N PRO A 120 -28.38 -6.38 -8.19
CA PRO A 120 -27.64 -7.30 -9.05
C PRO A 120 -26.74 -8.22 -8.25
N SER A 121 -26.78 -9.50 -8.54
CA SER A 121 -25.89 -10.51 -7.98
C SER A 121 -24.63 -10.61 -8.84
N GLY A 122 -23.49 -10.97 -8.24
CA GLY A 122 -22.22 -11.16 -8.91
C GLY A 122 -21.12 -10.25 -8.36
N PRO A 123 -19.91 -10.39 -8.86
CA PRO A 123 -18.76 -9.62 -8.36
C PRO A 123 -18.91 -8.14 -8.66
N ASN A 124 -18.44 -7.31 -7.73
CA ASN A 124 -18.30 -5.88 -7.99
C ASN A 124 -16.85 -5.57 -8.30
N LEU A 125 -16.62 -4.88 -9.41
CA LEU A 125 -15.32 -4.30 -9.77
C LEU A 125 -15.38 -2.79 -9.62
N ILE A 126 -14.51 -2.26 -8.75
CA ILE A 126 -14.42 -0.84 -8.44
C ILE A 126 -13.00 -0.36 -8.72
N ILE A 127 -12.84 0.67 -9.56
CA ILE A 127 -11.56 1.31 -9.80
C ILE A 127 -11.69 2.78 -9.48
N ALA A 128 -11.03 3.22 -8.43
CA ALA A 128 -10.95 4.62 -8.02
C ALA A 128 -9.54 5.15 -8.28
N ASP A 129 -9.45 6.45 -8.58
CA ASP A 129 -8.21 7.18 -8.79
C ASP A 129 -8.17 8.40 -7.87
N PHE A 130 -7.05 8.59 -7.18
CA PHE A 130 -6.86 9.73 -6.29
C PHE A 130 -5.40 10.21 -6.30
N PRO A 131 -5.16 11.49 -5.94
CA PRO A 131 -3.83 12.04 -5.95
C PRO A 131 -2.85 11.28 -5.03
N LEU A 132 -1.69 10.92 -5.54
CA LEU A 132 -0.64 10.24 -4.77
C LEU A 132 -0.21 11.06 -3.55
N ARG A 133 -0.21 12.40 -3.68
CA ARG A 133 0.18 13.31 -2.58
C ARG A 133 -0.60 13.06 -1.30
N TRP A 134 -1.87 12.68 -1.36
CA TRP A 134 -2.68 12.34 -0.18
C TRP A 134 -2.08 11.22 0.68
N THR A 135 -1.22 10.42 0.09
CA THR A 135 -0.58 9.31 0.79
C THR A 135 0.81 9.64 1.31
N ILE A 136 1.57 10.44 0.56
CA ILE A 136 3.01 10.57 0.82
C ILE A 136 3.43 11.93 1.40
N GLN A 137 2.62 12.98 1.23
CA GLN A 137 3.01 14.35 1.64
C GLN A 137 3.39 14.46 3.12
N ASP A 138 2.61 13.84 4.00
CA ASP A 138 2.83 13.94 5.46
C ASP A 138 3.93 12.98 5.95
N SER A 139 4.46 12.14 5.07
CA SER A 139 5.49 11.14 5.37
C SER A 139 6.82 11.37 4.64
N ALA A 140 6.97 12.50 3.94
CA ALA A 140 8.16 12.80 3.15
C ALA A 140 9.45 12.84 3.99
N HIS A 141 9.36 13.26 5.26
CA HIS A 141 10.47 13.28 6.20
C HIS A 141 11.06 11.87 6.48
N LEU A 142 10.29 10.80 6.24
CA LEU A 142 10.78 9.43 6.45
C LEU A 142 11.96 9.06 5.54
N TYR A 143 12.10 9.72 4.38
CA TYR A 143 13.24 9.48 3.49
C TYR A 143 14.58 9.99 4.07
N THR A 144 14.52 10.96 4.99
CA THR A 144 15.69 11.55 5.67
C THR A 144 15.84 11.05 7.11
N ASP A 145 14.76 11.06 7.86
CA ASP A 145 14.78 10.73 9.30
C ASP A 145 14.76 9.22 9.55
N GLY A 146 14.25 8.47 8.58
CA GLY A 146 14.10 7.04 8.63
C GLY A 146 13.03 6.56 9.60
N ILE A 147 12.69 5.28 9.46
CA ILE A 147 11.69 4.56 10.24
C ILE A 147 12.32 3.97 11.50
N ASP A 148 11.55 3.98 12.60
CA ASP A 148 11.79 3.14 13.77
C ASP A 148 10.95 1.85 13.61
N VAL A 149 11.60 0.74 13.38
CA VAL A 149 10.97 -0.57 13.24
C VAL A 149 10.50 -1.04 14.61
N VAL A 150 9.23 -1.40 14.73
CA VAL A 150 8.65 -1.94 15.96
C VAL A 150 8.00 -3.27 15.68
N ILE A 151 8.38 -4.31 16.42
CA ILE A 151 7.70 -5.60 16.38
C ILE A 151 6.56 -5.56 17.41
N PRO A 152 5.29 -5.53 16.98
CA PRO A 152 4.14 -5.52 17.88
C PRO A 152 3.91 -6.91 18.51
N SER A 153 2.99 -6.98 19.49
CA SER A 153 2.51 -8.24 20.03
C SER A 153 1.72 -9.07 19.01
N GLN A 154 1.05 -8.37 18.07
CA GLN A 154 0.32 -9.00 16.97
C GLN A 154 1.29 -9.79 16.06
N ARG A 155 0.98 -11.06 15.84
CA ARG A 155 1.73 -11.93 14.93
C ARG A 155 1.15 -11.94 13.53
N MET A 156 1.99 -12.24 12.54
CA MET A 156 1.55 -12.54 11.18
C MET A 156 0.69 -13.79 11.18
N ILE A 157 -0.40 -13.78 10.41
CA ILE A 157 -1.18 -14.99 10.17
C ILE A 157 -0.39 -15.88 9.21
N PRO A 158 -0.05 -17.12 9.61
CA PRO A 158 0.75 -18.00 8.75
C PRO A 158 -0.04 -18.48 7.54
N ALA A 159 0.67 -18.81 6.45
CA ALA A 159 0.09 -19.28 5.20
C ALA A 159 -0.81 -20.52 5.34
N SER A 160 -0.63 -21.30 6.39
CA SER A 160 -1.48 -22.46 6.72
C SER A 160 -2.89 -22.08 7.17
N LEU A 161 -3.13 -20.82 7.58
CA LEU A 161 -4.43 -20.33 8.03
C LEU A 161 -5.03 -19.33 7.04
N LEU A 162 -4.26 -18.41 6.52
CA LEU A 162 -4.68 -17.43 5.52
C LEU A 162 -3.53 -17.15 4.57
N GLU A 163 -3.73 -17.43 3.27
CA GLU A 163 -2.69 -17.29 2.25
C GLU A 163 -2.23 -15.82 2.09
N PRO A 164 -1.03 -15.43 2.53
CA PRO A 164 -0.59 -14.03 2.51
C PRO A 164 -0.26 -13.52 1.11
N LYS A 165 -0.04 -14.43 0.13
CA LYS A 165 0.20 -14.06 -1.26
C LYS A 165 -1.07 -13.57 -1.95
N VAL A 166 -2.25 -13.83 -1.36
CA VAL A 166 -3.53 -13.28 -1.80
C VAL A 166 -3.72 -11.89 -1.22
N LYS A 167 -3.70 -10.89 -2.08
CA LYS A 167 -3.90 -9.50 -1.66
C LYS A 167 -5.37 -9.22 -1.42
N ASN A 168 -5.81 -9.37 -0.16
CA ASN A 168 -7.21 -9.22 0.25
C ASN A 168 -7.39 -8.15 1.33
N ARG A 169 -8.66 -7.76 1.58
CA ARG A 169 -9.01 -6.75 2.60
C ARG A 169 -9.22 -7.34 4.01
N ASN A 170 -9.14 -8.64 4.18
CA ASN A 170 -9.18 -9.29 5.49
C ASN A 170 -7.86 -9.08 6.24
N ARG A 171 -7.65 -7.83 6.74
CA ARG A 171 -6.37 -7.34 7.26
C ARG A 171 -6.47 -6.82 8.69
N ILE A 172 -7.40 -7.35 9.48
CA ILE A 172 -7.60 -6.89 10.86
C ILE A 172 -6.34 -7.04 11.72
N HIS A 173 -5.54 -8.07 11.50
CA HIS A 173 -4.27 -8.28 12.21
C HIS A 173 -3.27 -7.14 11.95
N TYR A 174 -3.21 -6.58 10.73
CA TYR A 174 -2.38 -5.39 10.47
C TYR A 174 -2.94 -4.14 11.16
N LEU A 175 -4.27 -4.00 11.18
CA LEU A 175 -4.92 -2.90 11.89
C LEU A 175 -4.61 -2.97 13.39
N MET A 176 -4.71 -4.16 14.00
CA MET A 176 -4.38 -4.35 15.43
C MET A 176 -2.92 -4.01 15.74
N ALA A 177 -1.99 -4.39 14.86
CA ALA A 177 -0.58 -3.99 14.98
C ALA A 177 -0.43 -2.45 14.93
N ASN A 178 -1.12 -1.77 14.04
CA ASN A 178 -1.08 -0.31 13.94
C ASN A 178 -1.74 0.38 15.14
N ILE A 179 -2.83 -0.17 15.68
CA ILE A 179 -3.45 0.33 16.92
C ILE A 179 -2.47 0.23 18.09
N GLU A 180 -1.76 -0.89 18.22
CA GLU A 180 -0.72 -1.04 19.24
C GLU A 180 0.37 0.04 19.09
N LEU A 181 0.83 0.27 17.85
CA LEU A 181 1.85 1.28 17.56
C LEU A 181 1.36 2.73 17.79
N SER A 182 0.06 3.00 17.75
CA SER A 182 -0.46 4.34 18.05
C SER A 182 -0.15 4.80 19.47
N ASN A 183 0.13 3.86 20.38
CA ASN A 183 0.56 4.11 21.75
C ASN A 183 2.09 4.11 21.93
N TYR A 184 2.85 3.90 20.86
CA TYR A 184 4.32 3.91 20.93
C TYR A 184 4.83 5.33 21.20
N LYS A 185 5.78 5.47 22.13
CA LYS A 185 6.29 6.78 22.53
C LYS A 185 7.38 7.35 21.60
N GLY A 186 7.89 6.53 20.67
CA GLY A 186 8.86 6.95 19.66
C GLY A 186 8.21 7.69 18.50
N LYS A 187 9.03 8.10 17.53
CA LYS A 187 8.59 8.74 16.28
C LYS A 187 8.82 7.80 15.10
N ASN A 188 8.07 8.00 14.03
CA ASN A 188 8.24 7.30 12.75
C ASN A 188 8.14 5.77 12.88
N ALA A 189 7.31 5.27 13.80
CA ALA A 189 7.18 3.85 14.06
C ALA A 189 6.40 3.13 12.97
N TRP A 190 6.99 2.09 12.37
CA TRP A 190 6.31 1.15 11.49
C TRP A 190 6.38 -0.26 12.05
N ALA A 191 5.24 -0.96 12.00
CA ALA A 191 5.17 -2.34 12.44
C ALA A 191 5.89 -3.25 11.46
N LEU A 192 6.72 -4.15 12.00
CA LEU A 192 7.26 -5.32 11.32
C LEU A 192 6.74 -6.55 12.05
N LEU A 193 5.95 -7.39 11.38
CA LEU A 193 5.37 -8.57 11.99
C LEU A 193 6.35 -9.73 11.93
N ILE A 194 6.25 -10.61 12.93
CA ILE A 194 6.93 -11.90 12.93
C ILE A 194 5.89 -13.01 12.87
N ASP A 195 6.26 -14.13 12.26
CA ASP A 195 5.40 -15.32 12.20
C ASP A 195 5.38 -16.06 13.56
N PRO A 196 4.55 -17.12 13.71
CA PRO A 196 4.49 -17.89 14.95
C PRO A 196 5.82 -18.55 15.33
N ASP A 197 6.71 -18.80 14.37
CA ASP A 197 8.03 -19.41 14.60
C ASP A 197 9.09 -18.37 15.02
N GLY A 198 8.73 -17.08 15.01
CA GLY A 198 9.60 -15.97 15.44
C GLY A 198 10.41 -15.34 14.32
N PHE A 199 10.18 -15.71 13.06
CA PHE A 199 10.87 -15.13 11.92
C PHE A 199 10.20 -13.84 11.45
N LEU A 200 11.00 -12.86 11.02
CA LEU A 200 10.53 -11.62 10.41
C LEU A 200 9.73 -11.94 9.14
N THR A 201 8.65 -11.19 8.91
CA THR A 201 7.82 -11.33 7.72
C THR A 201 7.75 -10.01 6.95
N GLU A 202 6.74 -9.21 7.16
CA GLU A 202 6.50 -7.96 6.46
C GLU A 202 5.86 -6.91 7.36
N GLY A 203 5.87 -5.66 6.92
CA GLY A 203 5.11 -4.59 7.56
C GLY A 203 3.61 -4.66 7.21
N THR A 204 2.81 -3.78 7.80
CA THR A 204 1.35 -3.75 7.59
C THR A 204 0.91 -3.33 6.18
N GLY A 205 1.84 -3.07 5.29
CA GLY A 205 1.59 -2.72 3.87
C GLY A 205 2.86 -2.64 3.05
N SER A 206 3.95 -3.24 3.52
CA SER A 206 5.29 -3.14 2.94
C SER A 206 6.09 -4.40 3.18
N ASN A 207 7.00 -4.75 2.27
CA ASN A 207 7.99 -5.80 2.50
C ASN A 207 9.24 -5.23 3.16
N PHE A 208 10.04 -6.09 3.76
CA PHE A 208 11.17 -5.69 4.60
C PHE A 208 12.49 -6.26 4.10
N PHE A 209 13.56 -5.49 4.25
CA PHE A 209 14.93 -5.84 3.86
C PHE A 209 15.92 -5.36 4.89
N ILE A 210 16.98 -6.12 5.08
CA ILE A 210 18.18 -5.71 5.80
C ILE A 210 19.40 -5.80 4.89
N ILE A 211 20.43 -5.02 5.20
CA ILE A 211 21.72 -5.05 4.50
C ILE A 211 22.79 -5.44 5.50
N LYS A 212 23.60 -6.41 5.15
CA LYS A 212 24.76 -6.83 5.93
C LYS A 212 25.91 -7.20 5.00
N ASN A 213 27.10 -6.66 5.27
CA ASN A 213 28.29 -6.93 4.46
C ASN A 213 28.06 -6.74 2.95
N ASN A 214 27.44 -5.60 2.56
CA ASN A 214 27.10 -5.24 1.18
C ASN A 214 26.17 -6.22 0.46
N ARG A 215 25.43 -7.05 1.18
CA ARG A 215 24.40 -7.94 0.63
C ARG A 215 23.04 -7.59 1.22
N ILE A 216 22.01 -7.71 0.41
CA ILE A 216 20.63 -7.50 0.81
C ILE A 216 20.05 -8.85 1.24
N TYR A 217 19.37 -8.87 2.38
CA TYR A 217 18.61 -10.02 2.84
C TYR A 217 17.16 -9.62 3.03
N THR A 218 16.24 -10.52 2.71
CA THR A 218 14.81 -10.31 2.89
C THR A 218 14.17 -11.61 3.35
N PRO A 219 13.08 -11.53 4.15
CA PRO A 219 12.36 -12.72 4.56
C PRO A 219 11.92 -13.57 3.36
N GLU A 220 12.00 -14.89 3.50
CA GLU A 220 11.55 -15.82 2.47
C GLU A 220 10.01 -15.72 2.29
N PRO A 221 9.49 -15.90 1.05
CA PRO A 221 8.14 -15.46 0.72
C PRO A 221 7.02 -16.44 1.11
N ARG A 222 7.19 -17.24 2.16
CA ARG A 222 6.15 -18.18 2.64
C ARG A 222 5.02 -17.45 3.34
N ASN A 223 5.36 -16.57 4.30
CA ASN A 223 4.43 -15.90 5.20
C ASN A 223 4.31 -14.39 4.92
N LEU A 224 4.43 -13.98 3.66
CA LEU A 224 4.32 -12.57 3.26
C LEU A 224 3.74 -12.40 1.85
N LEU A 225 3.30 -11.19 1.54
CA LEU A 225 2.90 -10.84 0.19
C LEU A 225 4.13 -10.71 -0.72
N ARG A 226 4.09 -11.35 -1.89
CA ARG A 226 5.06 -11.13 -2.96
C ARG A 226 4.82 -9.75 -3.58
N GLY A 227 5.51 -8.75 -3.05
CA GLY A 227 5.32 -7.35 -3.41
C GLY A 227 5.94 -7.01 -4.76
N ILE A 228 5.22 -6.25 -5.61
CA ILE A 228 5.75 -5.78 -6.91
C ILE A 228 6.91 -4.81 -6.69
N SER A 229 6.82 -3.94 -5.68
CA SER A 229 7.96 -3.11 -5.26
C SER A 229 9.11 -3.95 -4.70
N ARG A 230 8.82 -5.08 -4.03
CA ARG A 230 9.84 -6.03 -3.58
C ARG A 230 10.56 -6.66 -4.76
N ASP A 231 9.84 -7.13 -5.75
CA ASP A 231 10.43 -7.73 -6.95
C ASP A 231 11.28 -6.71 -7.72
N TYR A 232 10.84 -5.46 -7.77
CA TYR A 232 11.63 -4.41 -8.40
C TYR A 232 12.93 -4.09 -7.65
N VAL A 233 12.98 -4.25 -6.33
CA VAL A 233 14.25 -4.19 -5.58
C VAL A 233 15.24 -5.26 -6.04
N PHE A 234 14.77 -6.48 -6.36
CA PHE A 234 15.65 -7.52 -6.92
C PHE A 234 16.16 -7.14 -8.32
N GLU A 235 15.31 -6.55 -9.18
CA GLU A 235 15.72 -6.04 -10.50
C GLU A 235 16.82 -4.99 -10.35
N LEU A 236 16.64 -3.99 -9.50
CA LEU A 236 17.59 -2.92 -9.24
C LEU A 236 18.90 -3.44 -8.62
N ALA A 237 18.81 -4.31 -7.65
CA ALA A 237 19.98 -4.90 -7.00
C ALA A 237 20.84 -5.68 -8.00
N LYS A 238 20.21 -6.45 -8.89
CA LYS A 238 20.90 -7.19 -9.96
C LYS A 238 21.68 -6.24 -10.88
N GLU A 239 21.08 -5.12 -11.27
CA GLU A 239 21.75 -4.13 -12.12
C GLU A 239 22.90 -3.40 -11.44
N LEU A 240 22.81 -3.25 -10.11
CA LEU A 240 23.84 -2.64 -9.26
C LEU A 240 24.92 -3.64 -8.80
N ASP A 241 24.86 -4.89 -9.27
CA ASP A 241 25.72 -5.99 -8.83
C ASP A 241 25.68 -6.24 -7.31
N ILE A 242 24.48 -6.10 -6.72
CA ILE A 242 24.23 -6.34 -5.30
C ILE A 242 23.47 -7.66 -5.14
N THR A 243 24.03 -8.60 -4.40
CA THR A 243 23.38 -9.89 -4.12
C THR A 243 22.19 -9.72 -3.20
N VAL A 244 21.03 -10.27 -3.59
CA VAL A 244 19.84 -10.39 -2.74
C VAL A 244 19.63 -11.84 -2.35
N ILE A 245 19.39 -12.10 -1.06
CA ILE A 245 19.22 -13.42 -0.49
C ILE A 245 17.91 -13.49 0.28
N GLU A 246 17.03 -14.40 -0.12
CA GLU A 246 15.84 -14.74 0.65
C GLU A 246 16.19 -15.78 1.71
N LYS A 247 15.89 -15.49 2.97
CA LYS A 247 16.12 -16.44 4.08
C LYS A 247 15.21 -16.12 5.27
N ASN A 248 15.06 -17.06 6.18
CA ASN A 248 14.47 -16.78 7.49
C ASN A 248 15.37 -15.80 8.24
N LEU A 249 14.80 -14.65 8.59
CA LEU A 249 15.44 -13.59 9.35
C LEU A 249 14.84 -13.52 10.74
N GLU A 250 15.67 -13.33 11.75
CA GLU A 250 15.27 -13.14 13.14
C GLU A 250 15.41 -11.68 13.57
N PRO A 251 14.76 -11.24 14.66
CA PRO A 251 14.99 -9.90 15.23
C PRO A 251 16.47 -9.61 15.54
N TYR A 252 17.25 -10.67 15.83
CA TYR A 252 18.70 -10.57 16.03
C TYR A 252 19.42 -10.12 14.73
N ASP A 253 19.03 -10.67 13.57
CA ASP A 253 19.61 -10.29 12.28
C ASP A 253 19.37 -8.81 11.99
N LEU A 254 18.16 -8.31 12.31
CA LEU A 254 17.81 -6.88 12.16
C LEU A 254 18.68 -6.00 13.08
N MET A 255 18.85 -6.35 14.34
CA MET A 255 19.69 -5.61 15.27
C MET A 255 21.15 -5.58 14.83
N ALA A 256 21.63 -6.65 14.20
CA ALA A 256 23.00 -6.78 13.72
C ALA A 256 23.22 -6.22 12.28
N ALA A 257 22.17 -5.69 11.64
CA ALA A 257 22.23 -5.18 10.28
C ALA A 257 23.07 -3.89 10.18
N ASP A 258 23.62 -3.62 9.00
CA ASP A 258 24.32 -2.37 8.70
C ASP A 258 23.33 -1.29 8.24
N GLU A 259 22.29 -1.68 7.45
CA GLU A 259 21.18 -0.85 6.99
C GLU A 259 19.90 -1.70 6.99
N ALA A 260 18.73 -1.05 6.98
CA ALA A 260 17.44 -1.69 6.73
C ALA A 260 16.51 -0.75 5.96
N PHE A 261 15.51 -1.31 5.29
CA PHE A 261 14.48 -0.53 4.58
C PHE A 261 13.20 -1.33 4.34
N PHE A 262 12.12 -0.60 4.10
CA PHE A 262 10.86 -1.17 3.62
C PHE A 262 10.66 -0.86 2.14
N SER A 263 9.97 -1.74 1.42
CA SER A 263 9.47 -1.48 0.06
C SER A 263 7.94 -1.51 0.04
N CYS A 264 7.34 -0.54 -0.63
CA CYS A 264 5.89 -0.49 -0.83
C CYS A 264 5.53 0.40 -2.03
N THR A 265 4.35 0.21 -2.59
CA THR A 265 3.94 0.91 -3.81
C THR A 265 4.00 2.45 -3.69
N PRO A 266 3.44 3.12 -2.66
CA PRO A 266 3.41 4.58 -2.65
C PRO A 266 4.78 5.23 -2.45
N PHE A 267 5.65 4.62 -1.66
CA PHE A 267 6.95 5.18 -1.25
C PHE A 267 8.15 4.60 -2.01
N SER A 268 7.93 3.59 -2.88
CA SER A 268 9.00 2.81 -3.50
C SER A 268 9.80 2.05 -2.44
N ILE A 269 10.83 2.68 -1.86
CA ILE A 269 11.54 2.20 -0.66
C ILE A 269 11.71 3.33 0.35
N VAL A 270 11.69 2.99 1.65
CA VAL A 270 11.86 3.94 2.77
C VAL A 270 12.88 3.37 3.75
N PRO A 271 13.89 4.14 4.21
CA PRO A 271 14.94 3.64 5.09
C PRO A 271 14.40 3.38 6.50
N ALA A 272 14.92 2.35 7.14
CA ALA A 272 14.73 2.07 8.56
C ALA A 272 16.06 2.23 9.28
N VAL A 273 16.08 3.09 10.28
CA VAL A 273 17.32 3.51 10.95
C VAL A 273 17.32 3.17 12.44
N ARG A 274 16.17 2.75 12.96
CA ARG A 274 16.03 2.31 14.37
C ARG A 274 15.21 1.04 14.45
N PHE A 275 15.44 0.29 15.51
CA PHE A 275 14.67 -0.86 15.91
C PHE A 275 14.35 -0.77 17.41
N HIS A 276 13.08 -0.60 17.76
CA HIS A 276 12.63 -0.31 19.13
C HIS A 276 13.43 0.84 19.78
N GLY A 277 13.62 1.93 19.04
CA GLY A 277 14.36 3.12 19.48
C GLY A 277 15.88 2.98 19.46
N ARG A 278 16.45 1.80 19.22
CA ARG A 278 17.90 1.56 19.12
C ARG A 278 18.37 1.69 17.67
N GLU A 279 19.55 2.23 17.47
CA GLU A 279 20.11 2.43 16.13
C GLU A 279 20.36 1.11 15.40
N ILE A 280 20.02 1.07 14.11
CA ILE A 280 20.44 0.05 13.17
C ILE A 280 21.69 0.57 12.46
N GLY A 281 22.78 -0.19 12.52
CA GLY A 281 24.07 0.22 11.95
C GLY A 281 24.54 1.57 12.51
N ALA A 282 24.63 2.59 11.66
CA ALA A 282 25.03 3.95 12.05
C ALA A 282 23.87 4.85 12.49
N GLY A 283 22.64 4.34 12.62
CA GLY A 283 21.44 5.10 12.99
C GLY A 283 20.98 6.15 11.97
N LYS A 284 21.41 6.02 10.71
CA LYS A 284 21.11 6.94 9.60
C LYS A 284 20.94 6.20 8.28
N VAL A 285 20.43 6.93 7.29
CA VAL A 285 20.27 6.43 5.92
C VAL A 285 21.62 5.94 5.37
N GLY A 286 21.63 4.69 4.90
CA GLY A 286 22.86 4.04 4.49
C GLY A 286 23.15 4.13 2.98
N PRO A 287 24.39 3.80 2.56
CA PRO A 287 24.83 3.98 1.19
C PRO A 287 24.18 3.02 0.19
N ILE A 288 23.85 1.81 0.58
CA ILE A 288 23.20 0.83 -0.33
C ILE A 288 21.73 1.22 -0.56
N TYR A 289 21.01 1.60 0.48
CA TYR A 289 19.68 2.19 0.31
C TYR A 289 19.72 3.39 -0.65
N THR A 290 20.69 4.30 -0.46
CA THR A 290 20.84 5.49 -1.31
C THR A 290 21.10 5.12 -2.77
N LYS A 291 21.94 4.11 -3.04
CA LYS A 291 22.12 3.60 -4.41
C LYS A 291 20.83 3.08 -5.02
N LEU A 292 20.04 2.30 -4.26
CA LEU A 292 18.78 1.72 -4.73
C LEU A 292 17.74 2.81 -5.06
N ILE A 293 17.51 3.78 -4.18
CA ILE A 293 16.50 4.83 -4.42
C ILE A 293 16.90 5.75 -5.56
N ASN A 294 18.19 6.06 -5.72
CA ASN A 294 18.70 6.84 -6.84
C ASN A 294 18.56 6.09 -8.17
N SER A 295 18.89 4.80 -8.20
CA SER A 295 18.68 3.95 -9.38
C SER A 295 17.20 3.85 -9.73
N TRP A 296 16.31 3.69 -8.74
CA TRP A 296 14.87 3.71 -8.97
C TRP A 296 14.43 5.04 -9.58
N SER A 297 14.80 6.18 -8.97
CA SER A 297 14.47 7.53 -9.42
C SER A 297 14.90 7.75 -10.87
N GLN A 298 16.13 7.34 -11.21
CA GLN A 298 16.66 7.45 -12.57
C GLN A 298 15.84 6.63 -13.57
N LYS A 299 15.46 5.41 -13.23
CA LYS A 299 14.71 4.51 -14.09
C LYS A 299 13.29 5.00 -14.38
N VAL A 300 12.64 5.58 -13.40
CA VAL A 300 11.28 6.11 -13.56
C VAL A 300 11.25 7.57 -14.03
N GLY A 301 12.43 8.23 -14.11
CA GLY A 301 12.56 9.61 -14.57
C GLY A 301 11.97 10.64 -13.59
N VAL A 302 11.89 10.30 -12.30
CA VAL A 302 11.36 11.15 -11.23
C VAL A 302 12.29 11.04 -10.02
N ASP A 303 12.77 12.15 -9.50
CA ASP A 303 13.41 12.16 -8.19
C ASP A 303 12.35 11.91 -7.11
N ILE A 304 12.28 10.67 -6.62
CA ILE A 304 11.23 10.20 -5.71
C ILE A 304 11.26 10.98 -4.40
N ILE A 305 12.43 11.29 -3.88
CA ILE A 305 12.60 12.02 -2.61
C ILE A 305 12.19 13.48 -2.80
N ALA A 306 12.71 14.14 -3.84
CA ALA A 306 12.34 15.52 -4.14
C ALA A 306 10.86 15.70 -4.41
N GLN A 307 10.21 14.74 -5.12
CA GLN A 307 8.77 14.74 -5.34
C GLN A 307 8.00 14.70 -4.01
N ALA A 308 8.37 13.80 -3.10
CA ALA A 308 7.73 13.69 -1.79
C ALA A 308 7.90 14.98 -0.96
N GLN A 309 9.09 15.57 -0.98
CA GLN A 309 9.39 16.85 -0.30
C GLN A 309 8.59 18.00 -0.89
N ALA A 310 8.44 18.07 -2.21
CA ALA A 310 7.63 19.09 -2.88
C ALA A 310 6.15 18.97 -2.47
N TYR A 311 5.60 17.76 -2.37
CA TYR A 311 4.25 17.55 -1.87
C TYR A 311 4.09 17.96 -0.40
N ALA A 312 5.06 17.67 0.45
CA ALA A 312 5.06 18.10 1.85
C ALA A 312 5.08 19.62 2.00
N ALA A 313 5.86 20.32 1.18
CA ALA A 313 5.97 21.77 1.21
C ALA A 313 4.64 22.49 0.85
N THR A 314 3.74 21.84 0.12
CA THR A 314 2.43 22.37 -0.27
C THR A 314 1.27 21.83 0.58
N SER A 315 1.55 20.96 1.56
CA SER A 315 0.54 20.42 2.46
C SER A 315 -0.07 21.53 3.33
N THR A 316 -1.38 21.69 3.26
CA THR A 316 -2.14 22.60 4.13
C THR A 316 -2.69 21.89 5.39
N LEU A 317 -2.59 20.57 5.43
CA LEU A 317 -3.03 19.75 6.55
C LEU A 317 -1.88 19.65 7.53
N GLY A 318 -1.85 20.55 8.51
CA GLY A 318 -0.93 20.45 9.67
C GLY A 318 -1.29 19.30 10.58
N LEU A 319 -1.34 18.08 10.05
CA LEU A 319 -1.56 16.89 10.84
C LEU A 319 -0.32 16.67 11.72
N ALA A 320 -0.50 16.75 13.01
CA ALA A 320 0.50 16.26 13.95
C ALA A 320 0.67 14.76 13.65
N LEU A 321 1.82 14.41 13.06
CA LEU A 321 2.13 13.02 12.75
C LEU A 321 2.23 12.25 14.07
N GLY A 322 1.28 11.35 14.29
CA GLY A 322 1.37 10.36 15.35
C GLY A 322 2.55 9.40 15.12
N PRO A 323 2.80 8.48 16.03
CA PRO A 323 3.91 7.50 15.91
C PRO A 323 3.74 6.53 14.73
N THR A 324 2.57 6.48 14.12
CA THR A 324 2.22 5.62 12.98
C THR A 324 1.50 6.43 11.90
N PRO A 325 1.61 6.08 10.59
CA PRO A 325 0.87 6.73 9.51
C PRO A 325 -0.66 6.48 9.58
N TYR A 326 -1.11 5.54 10.41
CA TYR A 326 -2.52 5.24 10.59
C TYR A 326 -3.07 6.06 11.76
N GLN A 327 -3.69 7.18 11.43
CA GLN A 327 -4.42 7.99 12.41
C GLN A 327 -5.91 7.69 12.29
N PHE A 328 -6.55 7.53 13.44
CA PHE A 328 -8.00 7.40 13.51
C PHE A 328 -8.58 8.77 13.82
N ALA A 329 -9.59 9.21 13.05
CA ALA A 329 -10.30 10.44 13.34
C ALA A 329 -10.92 10.37 14.74
N GLU A 330 -10.62 11.34 15.59
CA GLU A 330 -11.35 11.46 16.84
C GLU A 330 -12.80 11.85 16.54
N PRO A 331 -13.80 11.27 17.24
CA PRO A 331 -15.17 11.71 17.08
C PRO A 331 -15.27 13.19 17.48
N GLU A 332 -15.95 14.00 16.64
CA GLU A 332 -16.25 15.38 17.00
C GLU A 332 -16.89 15.41 18.38
N LYS A 333 -16.26 16.10 19.34
CA LYS A 333 -16.88 16.37 20.64
C LYS A 333 -18.15 17.14 20.37
N LYS A 334 -19.31 16.49 20.47
CA LYS A 334 -20.58 17.22 20.46
C LYS A 334 -20.46 18.30 21.54
N SER A 335 -20.48 19.55 21.12
CA SER A 335 -20.59 20.65 22.06
C SER A 335 -21.83 20.36 22.91
N SER A 336 -21.65 20.15 24.20
CA SER A 336 -22.76 20.07 25.12
C SER A 336 -23.50 21.40 25.05
N ALA A 337 -24.59 21.42 24.27
CA ALA A 337 -25.54 22.52 24.36
C ALA A 337 -26.04 22.53 25.82
N THR A 338 -25.55 23.48 26.58
CA THR A 338 -26.10 23.83 27.87
C THR A 338 -27.51 24.28 27.64
N SER A 339 -28.45 23.46 28.09
CA SER A 339 -29.85 23.82 28.30
C SER A 339 -29.99 24.80 29.45
#